data_6162a0c118888e15665a87bcbbf51280
#
_entry.id   6162a0c118888e15665a87bcbbf51280
#
_cell.length_a   1.000
_cell.length_b   1.000
_cell.length_c   1.000
_cell.angle_alpha   90.00
_cell.angle_beta   90.00
_cell.angle_gamma   90.00
#
_symmetry.space_group_name_H-M   'P 1'
#
loop_
_entity.id
_entity.type
_entity.pdbx_description
1 polymer ?
#
loop_
_entity_poly.entity_id
_entity_poly.type
_entity_poly.pdbx_seq_one_letter_code
_entity_poly.pdbx_strand_id
1 'polypeptide(L)'
;LTREGVIYGHSEPDADPCGYRTLLVWQLAEKYYDVPDLYQKLDSHCPPANVRPKSVELIVLLESGDMDYAFEYRSVAVQHGLNFVELPDEINLSMVEHADFYGQATVELSGAEPGETVTKTGKPIVYGVTIPQNAPSPDLAVEFVKFLLGPKGQAIMEAQGQPPIAPPVASTGEEELPKSLRALVE
;
A
#
# COMPACT_ATOMS: atom_id res chain seq x y z
N LEU A 1 -4.98 -19.44 -3.70
CA LEU A 1 -4.04 -19.14 -4.79
C LEU A 1 -3.21 -20.35 -5.20
N THR A 2 -2.78 -21.22 -4.28
CA THR A 2 -1.92 -22.40 -4.57
C THR A 2 -2.65 -23.61 -5.16
N ARG A 3 -3.87 -23.46 -5.65
CA ARG A 3 -4.60 -24.53 -6.36
C ARG A 3 -4.11 -24.61 -7.80
N GLU A 4 -4.09 -25.84 -8.34
CA GLU A 4 -3.77 -26.06 -9.76
C GLU A 4 -4.74 -25.29 -10.66
N GLY A 5 -4.18 -24.66 -11.70
CA GLY A 5 -4.92 -23.88 -12.68
C GLY A 5 -5.23 -22.43 -12.28
N VAL A 6 -4.94 -22.00 -11.03
CA VAL A 6 -5.09 -20.61 -10.62
C VAL A 6 -3.89 -19.78 -11.07
N ILE A 7 -4.17 -18.72 -11.83
CA ILE A 7 -3.16 -17.78 -12.35
C ILE A 7 -3.23 -16.50 -11.53
N TYR A 8 -2.12 -16.13 -10.89
CA TYR A 8 -2.03 -14.86 -10.17
C TYR A 8 -0.67 -14.19 -10.36
N GLY A 9 -0.61 -12.90 -10.10
CA GLY A 9 0.59 -12.11 -10.28
C GLY A 9 0.72 -10.95 -9.32
N HIS A 10 1.89 -10.32 -9.39
CA HIS A 10 2.21 -9.09 -8.68
C HIS A 10 3.15 -8.22 -9.52
N SER A 11 3.39 -6.99 -9.09
CA SER A 11 4.40 -6.14 -9.73
C SER A 11 5.82 -6.50 -9.30
N GLU A 12 6.79 -6.09 -10.12
CA GLU A 12 8.23 -6.34 -9.87
C GLU A 12 8.69 -5.65 -8.58
N PRO A 13 9.21 -6.39 -7.60
CA PRO A 13 9.58 -5.85 -6.29
C PRO A 13 10.61 -4.72 -6.33
N ASP A 14 11.57 -4.79 -7.24
CA ASP A 14 12.60 -3.76 -7.41
C ASP A 14 12.09 -2.51 -8.13
N ALA A 15 11.00 -2.62 -8.89
CA ALA A 15 10.49 -1.54 -9.74
C ALA A 15 9.22 -0.87 -9.22
N ASP A 16 8.47 -1.55 -8.34
CA ASP A 16 7.17 -1.06 -7.84
C ASP A 16 6.96 -1.43 -6.37
N PRO A 17 6.60 -0.44 -5.52
CA PRO A 17 6.32 -0.70 -4.11
C PRO A 17 5.23 -1.74 -3.86
N CYS A 18 4.25 -1.91 -4.74
CA CYS A 18 3.23 -2.94 -4.62
C CYS A 18 3.87 -4.34 -4.66
N GLY A 19 4.88 -4.55 -5.50
CA GLY A 19 5.60 -5.81 -5.63
C GLY A 19 6.28 -6.24 -4.32
N TYR A 20 7.18 -5.44 -3.75
CA TYR A 20 7.83 -5.84 -2.51
C TYR A 20 6.85 -5.95 -1.33
N ARG A 21 5.80 -5.15 -1.32
CA ARG A 21 4.73 -5.26 -0.31
C ARG A 21 3.96 -6.57 -0.44
N THR A 22 3.75 -7.08 -1.64
CA THR A 22 3.18 -8.41 -1.86
C THR A 22 4.03 -9.50 -1.22
N LEU A 23 5.35 -9.45 -1.38
CA LEU A 23 6.25 -10.41 -0.74
C LEU A 23 6.23 -10.31 0.80
N LEU A 24 6.11 -9.10 1.34
CA LEU A 24 5.90 -8.90 2.78
C LEU A 24 4.58 -9.52 3.25
N VAL A 25 3.49 -9.29 2.51
CA VAL A 25 2.17 -9.87 2.82
C VAL A 25 2.21 -11.40 2.80
N TRP A 26 2.93 -12.01 1.88
CA TRP A 26 3.06 -13.48 1.85
C TRP A 26 3.79 -14.03 3.07
N GLN A 27 4.86 -13.35 3.53
CA GLN A 27 5.56 -13.73 4.76
C GLN A 27 4.68 -13.55 6.00
N LEU A 28 3.90 -12.47 6.06
CA LEU A 28 2.94 -12.23 7.14
C LEU A 28 1.81 -13.27 7.13
N ALA A 29 1.32 -13.64 5.95
CA ALA A 29 0.29 -14.67 5.80
C ALA A 29 0.78 -16.05 6.29
N GLU A 30 2.03 -16.41 6.00
CA GLU A 30 2.64 -17.64 6.52
C GLU A 30 2.58 -17.69 8.06
N LYS A 31 2.94 -16.57 8.71
CA LYS A 31 2.91 -16.44 10.18
C LYS A 31 1.48 -16.41 10.73
N TYR A 32 0.61 -15.61 10.13
CA TYR A 32 -0.75 -15.39 10.59
C TYR A 32 -1.62 -16.65 10.52
N TYR A 33 -1.51 -17.38 9.40
CA TYR A 33 -2.26 -18.61 9.21
C TYR A 33 -1.58 -19.86 9.80
N ASP A 34 -0.37 -19.72 10.32
CA ASP A 34 0.47 -20.84 10.81
C ASP A 34 0.59 -21.97 9.77
N VAL A 35 0.87 -21.57 8.52
CA VAL A 35 1.03 -22.51 7.39
C VAL A 35 2.50 -22.49 6.95
N PRO A 36 3.30 -23.49 7.38
CA PRO A 36 4.72 -23.55 7.00
C PRO A 36 4.92 -23.58 5.48
N ASP A 37 5.96 -22.90 5.03
CA ASP A 37 6.36 -22.79 3.62
C ASP A 37 5.31 -22.12 2.71
N LEU A 38 4.33 -21.37 3.26
CA LEU A 38 3.32 -20.68 2.46
C LEU A 38 3.96 -19.64 1.56
N TYR A 39 4.94 -18.90 2.06
CA TYR A 39 5.69 -17.92 1.25
C TYR A 39 6.31 -18.60 0.03
N GLN A 40 7.09 -19.66 0.24
CA GLN A 40 7.76 -20.39 -0.84
C GLN A 40 6.77 -21.01 -1.83
N LYS A 41 5.63 -21.49 -1.34
CA LYS A 41 4.55 -22.01 -2.20
C LYS A 41 3.95 -20.91 -3.06
N LEU A 42 3.68 -19.74 -2.50
CA LEU A 42 3.16 -18.61 -3.27
C LEU A 42 4.19 -18.14 -4.31
N ASP A 43 5.44 -18.00 -3.91
CA ASP A 43 6.51 -17.58 -4.82
C ASP A 43 6.69 -18.56 -6.00
N SER A 44 6.77 -19.86 -5.70
CA SER A 44 6.96 -20.90 -6.73
C SER A 44 5.76 -21.07 -7.68
N HIS A 45 4.54 -20.69 -7.26
CA HIS A 45 3.33 -20.74 -8.08
C HIS A 45 3.08 -19.42 -8.85
N CYS A 46 3.91 -18.41 -8.65
CA CYS A 46 3.88 -17.14 -9.37
C CYS A 46 5.10 -17.05 -10.30
N PRO A 47 5.07 -17.63 -11.52
CA PRO A 47 6.22 -17.64 -12.41
C PRO A 47 6.57 -16.21 -12.88
N PRO A 48 7.81 -15.95 -13.31
CA PRO A 48 8.23 -14.63 -13.80
C PRO A 48 7.33 -14.04 -14.91
N ALA A 49 6.67 -14.90 -15.69
CA ALA A 49 5.71 -14.48 -16.71
C ALA A 49 4.47 -13.78 -16.12
N ASN A 50 4.18 -13.96 -14.85
CA ASN A 50 3.05 -13.32 -14.14
C ASN A 50 3.48 -12.08 -13.36
N VAL A 51 4.78 -11.74 -13.35
CA VAL A 51 5.30 -10.51 -12.74
C VAL A 51 5.33 -9.41 -13.80
N ARG A 52 4.84 -8.22 -13.45
CA ARG A 52 4.81 -7.05 -14.34
C ARG A 52 5.62 -5.91 -13.74
N PRO A 53 6.29 -5.09 -14.57
CA PRO A 53 7.05 -3.95 -14.10
C PRO A 53 6.25 -2.99 -13.23
N LYS A 54 4.96 -2.83 -13.50
CA LYS A 54 4.04 -1.97 -12.74
C LYS A 54 2.74 -2.69 -12.40
N SER A 55 2.20 -2.42 -11.23
CA SER A 55 0.96 -3.04 -10.77
C SER A 55 -0.24 -2.72 -11.68
N VAL A 56 -0.30 -1.51 -12.26
CA VAL A 56 -1.36 -1.15 -13.21
C VAL A 56 -1.41 -2.02 -14.47
N GLU A 57 -0.32 -2.70 -14.84
CA GLU A 57 -0.31 -3.61 -15.96
C GLU A 57 -1.05 -4.93 -15.65
N LEU A 58 -1.18 -5.28 -14.38
CA LEU A 58 -1.94 -6.44 -13.93
C LEU A 58 -3.45 -6.28 -14.16
N ILE A 59 -3.94 -5.02 -14.13
CA ILE A 59 -5.36 -4.71 -14.35
C ILE A 59 -5.80 -5.21 -15.73
N VAL A 60 -4.99 -4.97 -16.75
CA VAL A 60 -5.28 -5.41 -18.13
C VAL A 60 -5.40 -6.92 -18.20
N LEU A 61 -4.56 -7.67 -17.48
CA LEU A 61 -4.60 -9.13 -17.46
C LEU A 61 -5.83 -9.67 -16.70
N LEU A 62 -6.26 -8.98 -15.64
CA LEU A 62 -7.51 -9.30 -14.94
C LEU A 62 -8.74 -9.03 -15.84
N GLU A 63 -8.78 -7.89 -16.52
CA GLU A 63 -9.87 -7.50 -17.40
C GLU A 63 -9.99 -8.39 -18.65
N SER A 64 -8.85 -8.86 -19.19
CA SER A 64 -8.85 -9.81 -20.31
C SER A 64 -9.16 -11.26 -19.92
N GLY A 65 -9.08 -11.58 -18.62
CA GLY A 65 -9.23 -12.95 -18.12
C GLY A 65 -7.98 -13.82 -18.29
N ASP A 66 -6.84 -13.22 -18.61
CA ASP A 66 -5.55 -13.91 -18.68
C ASP A 66 -4.93 -14.15 -17.29
N MET A 67 -5.50 -13.56 -16.25
CA MET A 67 -5.11 -13.70 -14.86
C MET A 67 -6.36 -13.75 -13.96
N ASP A 68 -6.37 -14.66 -12.99
CA ASP A 68 -7.49 -14.82 -12.05
C ASP A 68 -7.41 -13.85 -10.87
N TYR A 69 -6.18 -13.59 -10.36
CA TYR A 69 -5.94 -12.72 -9.21
C TYR A 69 -4.66 -11.89 -9.40
N ALA A 70 -4.68 -10.67 -8.87
CA ALA A 70 -3.49 -9.84 -8.74
C ALA A 70 -3.42 -9.25 -7.33
N PHE A 71 -2.18 -9.07 -6.85
CA PHE A 71 -1.95 -8.28 -5.63
C PHE A 71 -1.92 -6.81 -6.01
N GLU A 72 -2.81 -6.05 -5.41
CA GLU A 72 -3.02 -4.64 -5.72
C GLU A 72 -3.48 -3.85 -4.48
N TYR A 73 -3.37 -2.53 -4.54
CA TYR A 73 -3.96 -1.68 -3.52
C TYR A 73 -5.48 -1.64 -3.65
N ARG A 74 -6.18 -1.63 -2.52
CA ARG A 74 -7.63 -1.50 -2.46
C ARG A 74 -8.13 -0.28 -3.26
N SER A 75 -7.43 0.84 -3.19
CA SER A 75 -7.79 2.04 -3.93
C SER A 75 -7.79 1.82 -5.44
N VAL A 76 -6.83 1.06 -5.97
CA VAL A 76 -6.77 0.73 -7.39
C VAL A 76 -7.97 -0.16 -7.78
N ALA A 77 -8.24 -1.20 -6.98
CA ALA A 77 -9.39 -2.08 -7.22
C ALA A 77 -10.71 -1.31 -7.23
N VAL A 78 -10.94 -0.42 -6.24
CA VAL A 78 -12.15 0.42 -6.17
C VAL A 78 -12.25 1.36 -7.37
N GLN A 79 -11.18 2.06 -7.73
CA GLN A 79 -11.17 3.03 -8.83
C GLN A 79 -11.38 2.41 -10.21
N HIS A 80 -10.97 1.15 -10.38
CA HIS A 80 -11.19 0.39 -11.62
C HIS A 80 -12.44 -0.49 -11.59
N GLY A 81 -13.22 -0.46 -10.49
CA GLY A 81 -14.43 -1.27 -10.37
C GLY A 81 -14.18 -2.78 -10.35
N LEU A 82 -12.99 -3.20 -9.93
CA LEU A 82 -12.62 -4.61 -9.83
C LEU A 82 -13.24 -5.26 -8.60
N ASN A 83 -13.57 -6.53 -8.72
CA ASN A 83 -13.87 -7.35 -7.54
C ASN A 83 -12.58 -7.63 -6.78
N PHE A 84 -12.61 -7.54 -5.45
CA PHE A 84 -11.43 -7.80 -4.64
C PHE A 84 -11.77 -8.58 -3.38
N VAL A 85 -10.78 -9.27 -2.85
CA VAL A 85 -10.82 -9.95 -1.55
C VAL A 85 -9.99 -9.12 -0.58
N GLU A 86 -10.62 -8.62 0.47
CA GLU A 86 -9.88 -7.96 1.55
C GLU A 86 -9.10 -9.00 2.34
N LEU A 87 -7.84 -8.70 2.58
CA LEU A 87 -7.00 -9.50 3.47
C LEU A 87 -7.25 -9.06 4.93
N PRO A 88 -7.08 -9.96 5.90
CA PRO A 88 -7.12 -9.59 7.32
C PRO A 88 -6.19 -8.41 7.66
N ASP A 89 -6.60 -7.60 8.62
CA ASP A 89 -5.85 -6.40 9.02
C ASP A 89 -4.44 -6.70 9.51
N GLU A 90 -4.23 -7.87 10.07
CA GLU A 90 -2.93 -8.35 10.53
C GLU A 90 -1.92 -8.56 9.39
N ILE A 91 -2.37 -8.65 8.13
CA ILE A 91 -1.48 -8.91 7.00
C ILE A 91 -1.61 -7.94 5.84
N ASN A 92 -2.65 -7.09 5.81
CA ASN A 92 -2.94 -6.19 4.68
C ASN A 92 -2.13 -4.88 4.69
N LEU A 93 -1.30 -4.66 5.70
CA LEU A 93 -0.47 -3.47 5.91
C LEU A 93 -1.26 -2.16 6.07
N SER A 94 -2.54 -2.20 6.45
CA SER A 94 -3.37 -0.99 6.56
C SER A 94 -3.39 -0.36 7.95
N MET A 95 -3.16 -1.15 9.00
CA MET A 95 -3.41 -0.74 10.37
C MET A 95 -2.13 -0.37 11.12
N VAL A 96 -2.13 0.81 11.74
CA VAL A 96 -0.98 1.29 12.54
C VAL A 96 -0.76 0.40 13.77
N GLU A 97 -1.83 -0.13 14.33
CA GLU A 97 -1.83 -1.01 15.51
C GLU A 97 -1.09 -2.33 15.28
N HIS A 98 -0.97 -2.76 14.02
CA HIS A 98 -0.26 -3.98 13.63
C HIS A 98 1.19 -3.74 13.18
N ALA A 99 1.74 -2.54 13.39
CA ALA A 99 3.09 -2.17 12.96
C ALA A 99 4.17 -3.15 13.43
N ASP A 100 4.10 -3.61 14.68
CA ASP A 100 5.05 -4.57 15.25
C ASP A 100 4.96 -5.95 14.58
N PHE A 101 3.75 -6.38 14.21
CA PHE A 101 3.56 -7.63 13.47
C PHE A 101 4.06 -7.50 12.03
N TYR A 102 3.74 -6.39 11.35
CA TYR A 102 4.24 -6.11 10.01
C TYR A 102 5.77 -6.07 9.96
N GLY A 103 6.41 -5.52 11.00
CA GLY A 103 7.86 -5.45 11.15
C GLY A 103 8.58 -6.80 11.18
N GLN A 104 7.86 -7.91 11.31
CA GLN A 104 8.41 -9.26 11.26
C GLN A 104 8.67 -9.79 9.84
N ALA A 105 8.21 -9.07 8.80
CA ALA A 105 8.47 -9.39 7.41
C ALA A 105 9.52 -8.45 6.82
N THR A 106 10.45 -8.99 6.04
CA THR A 106 11.51 -8.22 5.38
C THR A 106 11.77 -8.73 3.97
N VAL A 107 12.12 -7.83 3.06
CA VAL A 107 12.50 -8.15 1.68
C VAL A 107 13.78 -7.40 1.34
N GLU A 108 14.72 -8.06 0.70
CA GLU A 108 15.90 -7.42 0.12
C GLU A 108 15.62 -7.03 -1.32
N LEU A 109 15.88 -5.79 -1.65
CA LEU A 109 15.77 -5.22 -2.99
C LEU A 109 17.14 -4.82 -3.50
N SER A 110 17.27 -4.69 -4.82
CA SER A 110 18.46 -4.12 -5.44
C SER A 110 18.67 -2.66 -4.99
N GLY A 111 19.90 -2.33 -4.63
CA GLY A 111 20.30 -0.96 -4.29
C GLY A 111 20.56 -0.09 -5.53
N ALA A 112 21.04 1.13 -5.30
CA ALA A 112 21.35 2.07 -6.38
C ALA A 112 22.60 1.67 -7.18
N GLU A 113 23.56 1.01 -6.52
CA GLU A 113 24.80 0.57 -7.15
C GLU A 113 24.78 -0.95 -7.42
N PRO A 114 25.45 -1.42 -8.48
CA PRO A 114 25.53 -2.86 -8.77
C PRO A 114 26.08 -3.68 -7.60
N GLY A 115 25.28 -4.64 -7.13
CA GLY A 115 25.64 -5.52 -5.99
C GLY A 115 25.26 -4.94 -4.61
N GLU A 116 24.72 -3.76 -4.55
CA GLU A 116 24.13 -3.20 -3.33
C GLU A 116 22.71 -3.75 -3.11
N THR A 117 22.34 -3.95 -1.84
CA THR A 117 20.97 -4.34 -1.46
C THR A 117 20.40 -3.37 -0.44
N VAL A 118 19.09 -3.20 -0.47
CA VAL A 118 18.31 -2.39 0.47
C VAL A 118 17.23 -3.25 1.09
N THR A 119 17.26 -3.42 2.41
CA THR A 119 16.22 -4.15 3.12
C THR A 119 14.98 -3.29 3.32
N LYS A 120 13.83 -3.77 2.88
CA LYS A 120 12.52 -3.22 3.21
C LYS A 120 11.87 -4.04 4.31
N THR A 121 11.48 -3.37 5.37
CA THR A 121 10.75 -3.97 6.49
C THR A 121 9.27 -3.61 6.39
N GLY A 122 8.41 -4.55 6.73
CA GLY A 122 6.96 -4.34 6.75
C GLY A 122 6.57 -3.22 7.71
N LYS A 123 5.67 -2.37 7.26
CA LYS A 123 5.12 -1.25 8.04
C LYS A 123 3.77 -0.84 7.50
N PRO A 124 2.95 -0.14 8.29
CA PRO A 124 1.68 0.41 7.82
C PRO A 124 1.86 1.30 6.58
N ILE A 125 0.94 1.15 5.62
CA ILE A 125 0.85 2.01 4.44
C ILE A 125 -0.04 3.18 4.82
N VAL A 126 0.58 4.32 5.12
CA VAL A 126 -0.13 5.55 5.47
C VAL A 126 0.18 6.65 4.47
N TYR A 127 -0.81 7.49 4.19
CA TYR A 127 -0.65 8.68 3.37
C TYR A 127 -0.39 9.88 4.28
N GLY A 128 0.51 10.76 3.83
CA GLY A 128 0.78 12.04 4.46
C GLY A 128 0.56 13.17 3.47
N VAL A 129 0.20 14.34 3.97
CA VAL A 129 0.14 15.59 3.21
C VAL A 129 1.05 16.62 3.86
N THR A 130 1.78 17.37 3.06
CA THR A 130 2.64 18.47 3.52
C THR A 130 2.51 19.67 2.58
N ILE A 131 2.79 20.86 3.11
CA ILE A 131 2.89 22.09 2.34
C ILE A 131 4.37 22.47 2.28
N PRO A 132 5.02 22.46 1.09
CA PRO A 132 6.40 22.88 0.96
C PRO A 132 6.58 24.33 1.39
N GLN A 133 7.72 24.65 2.04
CA GLN A 133 8.00 26.03 2.50
C GLN A 133 8.04 27.06 1.36
N ASN A 134 8.41 26.62 0.15
CA ASN A 134 8.45 27.43 -1.06
C ASN A 134 7.20 27.27 -1.95
N ALA A 135 6.07 26.87 -1.39
CA ALA A 135 4.82 26.78 -2.13
C ALA A 135 4.49 28.12 -2.80
N PRO A 136 4.19 28.17 -4.10
CA PRO A 136 3.93 29.44 -4.82
C PRO A 136 2.64 30.13 -4.38
N SER A 137 1.70 29.38 -3.76
CA SER A 137 0.43 29.88 -3.23
C SER A 137 0.14 29.24 -1.87
N PRO A 138 0.86 29.65 -0.80
CA PRO A 138 0.79 28.98 0.49
C PRO A 138 -0.61 29.02 1.13
N ASP A 139 -1.34 30.12 1.00
CA ASP A 139 -2.69 30.25 1.55
C ASP A 139 -3.66 29.29 0.85
N LEU A 140 -3.57 29.14 -0.48
CA LEU A 140 -4.37 28.20 -1.23
C LEU A 140 -4.02 26.76 -0.87
N ALA A 141 -2.74 26.45 -0.63
CA ALA A 141 -2.30 25.15 -0.17
C ALA A 141 -2.89 24.80 1.20
N VAL A 142 -2.94 25.77 2.13
CA VAL A 142 -3.59 25.60 3.43
C VAL A 142 -5.09 25.31 3.26
N GLU A 143 -5.79 26.06 2.41
CA GLU A 143 -7.23 25.82 2.15
C GLU A 143 -7.47 24.45 1.49
N PHE A 144 -6.58 24.00 0.60
CA PHE A 144 -6.65 22.66 0.03
C PHE A 144 -6.48 21.56 1.10
N VAL A 145 -5.50 21.69 1.99
CA VAL A 145 -5.28 20.73 3.09
C VAL A 145 -6.48 20.73 4.03
N LYS A 146 -7.06 21.89 4.37
CA LYS A 146 -8.29 21.97 5.14
C LYS A 146 -9.45 21.24 4.47
N PHE A 147 -9.61 21.41 3.17
CA PHE A 147 -10.63 20.69 2.40
C PHE A 147 -10.37 19.17 2.45
N LEU A 148 -9.14 18.75 2.20
CA LEU A 148 -8.75 17.33 2.17
C LEU A 148 -8.99 16.63 3.52
N LEU A 149 -8.60 17.28 4.63
CA LEU A 149 -8.76 16.76 5.98
C LEU A 149 -10.17 16.98 6.54
N GLY A 150 -10.97 17.83 5.91
CA GLY A 150 -12.36 18.07 6.29
C GLY A 150 -13.33 16.98 5.83
N PRO A 151 -14.60 17.00 6.31
CA PRO A 151 -15.55 15.91 6.06
C PRO A 151 -15.78 15.58 4.58
N LYS A 152 -15.76 16.59 3.71
CA LYS A 152 -15.94 16.37 2.26
C LYS A 152 -14.74 15.68 1.61
N GLY A 153 -13.53 16.11 1.94
CA GLY A 153 -12.30 15.49 1.45
C GLY A 153 -12.17 14.07 1.94
N GLN A 154 -12.41 13.83 3.22
CA GLN A 154 -12.40 12.48 3.81
C GLN A 154 -13.41 11.55 3.14
N ALA A 155 -14.65 12.01 2.91
CA ALA A 155 -15.65 11.21 2.20
C ALA A 155 -15.23 10.85 0.75
N ILE A 156 -14.54 11.76 0.07
CA ILE A 156 -13.97 11.49 -1.27
C ILE A 156 -12.87 10.44 -1.19
N MET A 157 -11.94 10.58 -0.23
CA MET A 157 -10.85 9.60 -0.03
C MET A 157 -11.39 8.21 0.24
N GLU A 158 -12.37 8.09 1.14
CA GLU A 158 -13.02 6.83 1.46
C GLU A 158 -13.72 6.22 0.25
N ALA A 159 -14.48 7.01 -0.50
CA ALA A 159 -15.14 6.57 -1.73
C ALA A 159 -14.17 6.09 -2.82
N GLN A 160 -12.91 6.54 -2.77
CA GLN A 160 -11.83 6.10 -3.66
C GLN A 160 -11.00 4.94 -3.10
N GLY A 161 -11.49 4.26 -2.06
CA GLY A 161 -10.80 3.11 -1.44
C GLY A 161 -9.59 3.48 -0.59
N GLN A 162 -9.50 4.73 -0.14
CA GLN A 162 -8.45 5.23 0.74
C GLN A 162 -9.07 5.75 2.04
N PRO A 163 -9.49 4.86 2.96
CA PRO A 163 -10.11 5.28 4.21
C PRO A 163 -9.16 6.20 4.99
N PRO A 164 -9.63 7.38 5.43
CA PRO A 164 -8.78 8.33 6.14
C PRO A 164 -8.49 7.87 7.57
N ILE A 165 -7.32 8.24 8.10
CA ILE A 165 -7.06 8.23 9.55
C ILE A 165 -7.84 9.41 10.14
N ALA A 166 -8.77 9.13 11.04
CA ALA A 166 -9.63 10.14 11.63
C ALA A 166 -9.63 10.02 13.17
N PRO A 167 -9.19 11.06 13.89
CA PRO A 167 -8.66 12.33 13.37
C PRO A 167 -7.28 12.18 12.71
N PRO A 168 -6.90 13.09 11.78
CA PRO A 168 -5.56 13.09 11.20
C PRO A 168 -4.50 13.34 12.27
N VAL A 169 -3.34 12.71 12.12
CA VAL A 169 -2.22 12.84 13.06
C VAL A 169 -1.17 13.78 12.51
N ALA A 170 -0.70 14.74 13.30
CA ALA A 170 0.44 15.57 12.94
C ALA A 170 1.75 14.80 13.15
N SER A 171 2.62 14.77 12.14
CA SER A 171 3.97 14.20 12.26
C SER A 171 4.99 15.17 12.85
N THR A 172 4.62 16.44 13.00
CA THR A 172 5.41 17.51 13.64
C THR A 172 4.62 18.09 14.83
N GLY A 173 5.28 18.89 15.67
CA GLY A 173 4.56 19.59 16.75
C GLY A 173 3.42 20.46 16.19
N GLU A 174 2.31 20.52 16.89
CA GLU A 174 1.15 21.33 16.47
C GLU A 174 1.52 22.80 16.24
N GLU A 175 2.51 23.32 16.98
CA GLU A 175 3.01 24.69 16.86
C GLU A 175 3.64 24.98 15.49
N GLU A 176 4.14 23.96 14.79
CA GLU A 176 4.71 24.09 13.45
C GLU A 176 3.64 24.14 12.36
N LEU A 177 2.40 23.72 12.68
CA LEU A 177 1.30 23.76 11.73
C LEU A 177 0.71 25.18 11.60
N PRO A 178 0.23 25.52 10.39
CA PRO A 178 -0.63 26.69 10.21
C PRO A 178 -1.79 26.67 11.22
N LYS A 179 -2.06 27.81 11.86
CA LYS A 179 -3.08 27.90 12.93
C LYS A 179 -4.43 27.30 12.54
N SER A 180 -4.82 27.45 11.28
CA SER A 180 -6.10 26.96 10.76
C SER A 180 -6.17 25.44 10.57
N LEU A 181 -5.03 24.73 10.63
CA LEU A 181 -4.96 23.27 10.53
C LEU A 181 -4.90 22.60 11.91
N ARG A 182 -4.47 23.31 12.95
CA ARG A 182 -4.29 22.74 14.31
C ARG A 182 -5.57 22.13 14.89
N ALA A 183 -6.72 22.69 14.56
CA ALA A 183 -8.01 22.18 15.03
C ALA A 183 -8.52 20.93 14.27
N LEU A 184 -7.79 20.48 13.26
CA LEU A 184 -8.15 19.32 12.43
C LEU A 184 -7.32 18.08 12.75
N VAL A 185 -6.29 18.19 13.57
CA VAL A 185 -5.33 17.13 13.91
C VAL A 185 -5.33 16.85 15.41
N GLU A 186 -4.89 15.65 15.78
CA GLU A 186 -4.51 15.27 17.14
C GLU A 186 -3.01 15.33 17.32
#